data_f05fe30e22a825c624a4a638cacf0a0d
#
_entry.id   f05fe30e22a825c624a4a638cacf0a0d
#
_cell.length_a   1.000
_cell.length_b   1.000
_cell.length_c   1.000
_cell.angle_alpha   90.00
_cell.angle_beta   90.00
_cell.angle_gamma   90.00
#
_symmetry.space_group_name_H-M   'P 1'
#
loop_
_entity.id
_entity.type
_entity.pdbx_description
1 polymer ?
#
loop_
_entity_poly.entity_id
_entity_poly.type
_entity_poly.pdbx_seq_one_letter_code
_entity_poly.pdbx_strand_id
1 'polypeptide(L)'
;MNDLTLVIPAKNEEDSLPRVLNELKKYNLKIIIVLEKEDVDTINSIKEYDFKILYQDNKGYGDALLKGIKNVKTKFFCIFNADGSFNPNELQNMYDNAVKENADFIFGSRYIKGASSEDDTIITFTGNKIFTLIGKIFFSLPISDILYTFVLGNTEKANALQLKEKKFSFCVELPILAKKSNYKLISLPSHERSRIAGKKKVNEFKDGFLILLSMIKIYFN
;
A
#
# COMPACT_ATOMS: atom_id res chain seq x y z
N MET A 1 19.29 1.44 0.43
CA MET A 1 17.99 1.46 -0.33
C MET A 1 17.95 2.59 -1.39
N ASN A 2 19.04 2.84 -2.11
CA ASN A 2 19.15 4.00 -3.05
C ASN A 2 18.21 3.91 -4.27
N ASP A 3 17.77 2.72 -4.61
CA ASP A 3 16.85 2.41 -5.73
C ASP A 3 15.42 2.10 -5.28
N LEU A 4 15.04 2.61 -4.10
CA LEU A 4 13.68 2.55 -3.54
C LEU A 4 13.07 3.95 -3.48
N THR A 5 11.80 4.08 -3.86
CA THR A 5 10.99 5.28 -3.68
C THR A 5 9.75 4.93 -2.87
N LEU A 6 9.47 5.69 -1.83
CA LEU A 6 8.19 5.58 -1.12
C LEU A 6 7.10 6.34 -1.88
N VAL A 7 5.94 5.71 -2.01
CA VAL A 7 4.71 6.32 -2.54
C VAL A 7 3.75 6.48 -1.36
N ILE A 8 3.48 7.73 -0.99
CA ILE A 8 2.65 8.07 0.18
C ILE A 8 1.35 8.72 -0.32
N PRO A 9 0.25 7.97 -0.40
CA PRO A 9 -1.07 8.54 -0.61
C PRO A 9 -1.51 9.24 0.68
N ALA A 10 -1.94 10.49 0.60
CA ALA A 10 -2.41 11.24 1.75
C ALA A 10 -3.73 11.96 1.45
N LYS A 11 -4.61 12.00 2.45
CA LYS A 11 -5.88 12.73 2.41
C LYS A 11 -6.34 13.03 3.83
N ASN A 12 -6.54 14.31 4.15
CA ASN A 12 -6.86 14.80 5.49
C ASN A 12 -5.88 14.18 6.52
N GLU A 13 -4.59 14.43 6.32
CA GLU A 13 -3.48 13.89 7.13
C GLU A 13 -2.55 15.02 7.64
N GLU A 14 -3.12 16.20 7.84
CA GLU A 14 -2.40 17.40 8.29
C GLU A 14 -1.68 17.18 9.64
N ASP A 15 -2.23 16.35 10.52
CA ASP A 15 -1.66 16.06 11.84
C ASP A 15 -0.65 14.91 11.84
N SER A 16 -0.81 13.94 10.94
CA SER A 16 -0.02 12.70 10.90
C SER A 16 1.14 12.77 9.91
N LEU A 17 0.91 13.26 8.70
CA LEU A 17 1.90 13.25 7.63
C LEU A 17 3.22 13.97 7.99
N PRO A 18 3.23 15.16 8.62
CA PRO A 18 4.50 15.79 9.03
C PRO A 18 5.31 14.92 10.00
N ARG A 19 4.65 14.21 10.93
CA ARG A 19 5.30 13.30 11.87
C ARG A 19 5.90 12.09 11.16
N VAL A 20 5.15 11.49 10.23
CA VAL A 20 5.62 10.40 9.38
C VAL A 20 6.84 10.82 8.56
N LEU A 21 6.79 11.98 7.92
CA LEU A 21 7.92 12.50 7.13
C LEU A 21 9.16 12.76 8.00
N ASN A 22 8.99 13.27 9.22
CA ASN A 22 10.10 13.44 10.17
C ASN A 22 10.71 12.09 10.57
N GLU A 23 9.89 11.06 10.81
CA GLU A 23 10.37 9.71 11.12
C GLU A 23 11.14 9.11 9.93
N LEU A 24 10.73 9.39 8.70
CA LEU A 24 11.35 8.89 7.48
C LEU A 24 12.68 9.58 7.11
N LYS A 25 12.96 10.78 7.62
CA LYS A 25 14.20 11.53 7.31
C LYS A 25 15.47 10.73 7.53
N LYS A 26 15.54 9.91 8.60
CA LYS A 26 16.71 9.09 8.93
C LYS A 26 17.08 8.04 7.89
N TYR A 27 16.15 7.67 7.00
CA TYR A 27 16.36 6.62 5.99
C TYR A 27 16.90 7.16 4.66
N ASN A 28 16.91 8.46 4.48
CA ASN A 28 17.37 9.13 3.25
C ASN A 28 16.77 8.54 1.96
N LEU A 29 15.45 8.34 1.96
CA LEU A 29 14.69 7.73 0.86
C LEU A 29 14.11 8.79 -0.07
N LYS A 30 13.94 8.42 -1.34
CA LYS A 30 13.13 9.19 -2.27
C LYS A 30 11.66 9.01 -1.88
N ILE A 31 10.91 10.12 -1.82
CA ILE A 31 9.49 10.12 -1.43
C ILE A 31 8.68 10.85 -2.50
N ILE A 32 7.56 10.25 -2.88
CA ILE A 32 6.50 10.85 -3.70
C ILE A 32 5.25 10.88 -2.85
N ILE A 33 4.74 12.07 -2.58
CA ILE A 33 3.48 12.28 -1.85
C ILE A 33 2.38 12.53 -2.89
N VAL A 34 1.25 11.83 -2.76
CA VAL A 34 0.12 11.99 -3.70
C VAL A 34 -1.11 12.45 -2.95
N LEU A 35 -1.66 13.60 -3.35
CA LEU A 35 -2.70 14.35 -2.67
C LEU A 35 -3.87 14.67 -3.61
N GLU A 36 -5.05 14.91 -3.05
CA GLU A 36 -6.12 15.64 -3.72
C GLU A 36 -5.78 17.15 -3.72
N LYS A 37 -6.05 17.88 -4.80
CA LYS A 37 -5.76 19.33 -4.90
C LYS A 37 -6.55 20.16 -3.87
N GLU A 38 -7.71 19.66 -3.50
CA GLU A 38 -8.64 20.29 -2.58
C GLU A 38 -8.24 20.09 -1.11
N ASP A 39 -7.29 19.20 -0.81
CA ASP A 39 -6.81 18.93 0.55
C ASP A 39 -5.76 19.97 0.99
N VAL A 40 -6.22 21.22 1.12
CA VAL A 40 -5.36 22.38 1.39
C VAL A 40 -4.66 22.26 2.74
N ASP A 41 -5.30 21.68 3.75
CA ASP A 41 -4.74 21.59 5.11
C ASP A 41 -3.56 20.62 5.13
N THR A 42 -3.69 19.42 4.52
CA THR A 42 -2.59 18.49 4.37
C THR A 42 -1.45 19.09 3.53
N ILE A 43 -1.77 19.80 2.42
CA ILE A 43 -0.75 20.45 1.57
C ILE A 43 0.02 21.49 2.37
N ASN A 44 -0.67 22.34 3.14
CA ASN A 44 -0.03 23.36 3.95
C ASN A 44 0.85 22.79 5.07
N SER A 45 0.46 21.66 5.66
CA SER A 45 1.22 21.02 6.75
C SER A 45 2.59 20.52 6.32
N ILE A 46 2.81 20.33 5.02
CA ILE A 46 4.06 19.78 4.47
C ILE A 46 4.81 20.74 3.53
N LYS A 47 4.38 21.99 3.40
CA LYS A 47 4.98 22.98 2.47
C LYS A 47 6.47 23.25 2.69
N GLU A 48 6.98 23.02 3.90
CA GLU A 48 8.39 23.21 4.25
C GLU A 48 9.29 22.00 3.94
N TYR A 49 8.69 20.91 3.46
CA TYR A 49 9.42 19.71 3.09
C TYR A 49 9.72 19.70 1.59
N ASP A 50 10.97 19.41 1.24
CA ASP A 50 11.41 19.29 -0.16
C ASP A 50 11.18 17.86 -0.68
N PHE A 51 9.90 17.46 -0.82
CA PHE A 51 9.52 16.20 -1.43
C PHE A 51 8.71 16.43 -2.70
N LYS A 52 8.75 15.43 -3.59
CA LYS A 52 7.94 15.45 -4.81
C LYS A 52 6.45 15.26 -4.47
N ILE A 53 5.66 16.30 -4.72
CA ILE A 53 4.21 16.26 -4.57
C ILE A 53 3.57 16.04 -5.94
N LEU A 54 2.61 15.12 -6.01
CA LEU A 54 1.75 14.88 -7.16
C LEU A 54 0.29 15.04 -6.74
N TYR A 55 -0.54 15.51 -7.68
CA TYR A 55 -1.97 15.59 -7.45
C TYR A 55 -2.70 14.49 -8.21
N GLN A 56 -3.69 13.88 -7.58
CA GLN A 56 -4.55 12.85 -8.16
C GLN A 56 -5.29 13.37 -9.40
N ASP A 57 -5.58 12.47 -10.33
CA ASP A 57 -6.42 12.78 -11.48
C ASP A 57 -7.90 12.55 -11.15
N ASN A 58 -8.19 11.60 -10.25
CA ASN A 58 -9.53 11.29 -9.75
C ASN A 58 -9.48 11.06 -8.23
N LYS A 59 -10.63 11.04 -7.58
CA LYS A 59 -10.74 10.72 -6.15
C LYS A 59 -10.58 9.22 -5.91
N GLY A 60 -9.83 8.86 -4.88
CA GLY A 60 -9.71 7.48 -4.39
C GLY A 60 -8.29 7.04 -4.10
N TYR A 61 -8.17 6.10 -3.17
CA TYR A 61 -6.90 5.58 -2.69
C TYR A 61 -6.07 4.93 -3.81
N GLY A 62 -6.73 4.11 -4.65
CA GLY A 62 -6.06 3.47 -5.79
C GLY A 62 -5.59 4.47 -6.85
N ASP A 63 -6.33 5.56 -7.10
CA ASP A 63 -5.90 6.60 -8.04
C ASP A 63 -4.61 7.28 -7.57
N ALA A 64 -4.49 7.56 -6.26
CA ALA A 64 -3.26 8.09 -5.68
C ALA A 64 -2.09 7.11 -5.87
N LEU A 65 -2.31 5.83 -5.62
CA LEU A 65 -1.27 4.80 -5.78
C LEU A 65 -0.85 4.64 -7.25
N LEU A 66 -1.81 4.56 -8.18
CA LEU A 66 -1.53 4.48 -9.61
C LEU A 66 -0.72 5.69 -10.09
N LYS A 67 -1.11 6.90 -9.67
CA LYS A 67 -0.38 8.14 -10.00
C LYS A 67 1.04 8.11 -9.43
N GLY A 68 1.19 7.72 -8.17
CA GLY A 68 2.49 7.65 -7.50
C GLY A 68 3.41 6.64 -8.16
N ILE A 69 2.98 5.37 -8.30
CA ILE A 69 3.77 4.27 -8.87
C ILE A 69 4.24 4.59 -10.29
N LYS A 70 3.35 5.13 -11.14
CA LYS A 70 3.68 5.55 -12.51
C LYS A 70 4.80 6.60 -12.56
N ASN A 71 4.97 7.39 -11.52
CA ASN A 71 5.97 8.45 -11.44
C ASN A 71 7.26 8.05 -10.73
N VAL A 72 7.35 6.83 -10.20
CA VAL A 72 8.58 6.27 -9.63
C VAL A 72 9.61 6.05 -10.73
N LYS A 73 10.88 6.42 -10.45
CA LYS A 73 12.02 6.26 -11.38
C LYS A 73 13.07 5.26 -10.86
N THR A 74 12.90 4.77 -9.65
CA THR A 74 13.75 3.75 -9.04
C THR A 74 13.30 2.36 -9.40
N LYS A 75 14.17 1.35 -9.22
CA LYS A 75 13.85 -0.06 -9.48
C LYS A 75 12.67 -0.55 -8.65
N PHE A 76 12.59 -0.10 -7.40
CA PHE A 76 11.53 -0.48 -6.47
C PHE A 76 10.72 0.73 -6.03
N PHE A 77 9.45 0.51 -5.78
CA PHE A 77 8.59 1.39 -5.00
C PHE A 77 8.18 0.69 -3.70
N CYS A 78 7.76 1.47 -2.71
CA CYS A 78 7.04 0.94 -1.56
C CYS A 78 5.86 1.85 -1.24
N ILE A 79 4.67 1.27 -1.12
CA ILE A 79 3.49 1.98 -0.63
C ILE A 79 3.69 2.19 0.87
N PHE A 80 3.54 3.44 1.32
CA PHE A 80 3.70 3.80 2.73
C PHE A 80 2.58 4.75 3.16
N ASN A 81 1.85 4.41 4.24
CA ASN A 81 0.71 5.20 4.67
C ASN A 81 1.13 6.51 5.35
N ALA A 82 0.31 7.55 5.16
CA ALA A 82 0.50 8.86 5.76
C ALA A 82 0.06 8.96 7.23
N ASP A 83 -0.70 7.97 7.74
CA ASP A 83 -1.29 7.96 9.10
C ASP A 83 -0.36 7.42 10.19
N GLY A 84 0.82 6.92 9.83
CA GLY A 84 1.83 6.38 10.74
C GLY A 84 1.62 4.93 11.15
N SER A 85 0.62 4.25 10.59
CA SER A 85 0.35 2.83 10.90
C SER A 85 1.44 1.88 10.42
N PHE A 86 2.15 2.21 9.33
CA PHE A 86 3.25 1.38 8.83
C PHE A 86 4.54 1.63 9.60
N ASN A 87 5.26 0.56 9.91
CA ASN A 87 6.52 0.63 10.65
C ASN A 87 7.70 0.82 9.70
N PRO A 88 8.36 2.00 9.68
CA PRO A 88 9.47 2.25 8.76
C PRO A 88 10.72 1.41 9.04
N ASN A 89 10.85 0.82 10.24
CA ASN A 89 11.96 -0.10 10.55
C ASN A 89 11.90 -1.40 9.72
N GLU A 90 10.76 -1.71 9.13
CA GLU A 90 10.58 -2.91 8.30
C GLU A 90 11.03 -2.71 6.84
N LEU A 91 11.20 -1.45 6.40
CA LEU A 91 11.57 -1.12 5.01
C LEU A 91 12.87 -1.80 4.57
N GLN A 92 13.89 -1.83 5.44
CA GLN A 92 15.17 -2.47 5.11
C GLN A 92 14.98 -3.97 4.91
N ASN A 93 14.23 -4.64 5.81
CA ASN A 93 13.97 -6.06 5.71
C ASN A 93 13.16 -6.41 4.44
N MET A 94 12.16 -5.60 4.09
CA MET A 94 11.40 -5.79 2.84
C MET A 94 12.31 -5.65 1.61
N TYR A 95 13.16 -4.63 1.60
CA TYR A 95 14.10 -4.38 0.51
C TYR A 95 15.12 -5.52 0.37
N ASP A 96 15.74 -5.95 1.46
CA ASP A 96 16.75 -7.02 1.46
C ASP A 96 16.15 -8.34 0.97
N ASN A 97 14.92 -8.67 1.40
CA ASN A 97 14.22 -9.85 0.92
C ASN A 97 13.83 -9.74 -0.56
N ALA A 98 13.43 -8.57 -1.05
CA ALA A 98 13.14 -8.38 -2.47
C ALA A 98 14.39 -8.65 -3.33
N VAL A 99 15.55 -8.19 -2.89
CA VAL A 99 16.82 -8.39 -3.60
C VAL A 99 17.30 -9.84 -3.47
N LYS A 100 17.38 -10.37 -2.24
CA LYS A 100 17.91 -11.71 -1.94
C LYS A 100 17.09 -12.80 -2.61
N GLU A 101 15.78 -12.73 -2.50
CA GLU A 101 14.85 -13.72 -3.03
C GLU A 101 14.51 -13.50 -4.51
N ASN A 102 15.03 -12.43 -5.13
CA ASN A 102 14.60 -11.96 -6.45
C ASN A 102 13.07 -11.93 -6.56
N ALA A 103 12.43 -11.36 -5.52
CA ALA A 103 10.99 -11.24 -5.47
C ALA A 103 10.52 -10.01 -6.24
N ASP A 104 9.39 -10.13 -6.91
CA ASP A 104 8.79 -9.03 -7.66
C ASP A 104 7.96 -8.13 -6.77
N PHE A 105 7.31 -8.73 -5.78
CA PHE A 105 6.52 -8.02 -4.78
C PHE A 105 6.69 -8.66 -3.39
N ILE A 106 6.91 -7.82 -2.39
CA ILE A 106 6.91 -8.17 -0.98
C ILE A 106 5.67 -7.55 -0.35
N PHE A 107 4.83 -8.36 0.28
CA PHE A 107 3.63 -7.95 0.99
C PHE A 107 3.86 -8.07 2.49
N GLY A 108 3.70 -6.98 3.23
CA GLY A 108 3.55 -7.04 4.67
C GLY A 108 2.33 -7.88 5.05
N SER A 109 2.38 -8.56 6.17
CA SER A 109 1.24 -9.33 6.68
C SER A 109 1.15 -9.19 8.19
N ARG A 110 -0.05 -8.89 8.67
CA ARG A 110 -0.38 -8.78 10.10
C ARG A 110 -0.71 -10.13 10.74
N TYR A 111 -0.81 -11.21 9.95
CA TYR A 111 -1.45 -12.47 10.36
C TYR A 111 -0.58 -13.72 10.24
N ILE A 112 0.70 -13.56 10.07
CA ILE A 112 1.67 -14.67 10.11
C ILE A 112 2.51 -14.63 11.39
N LYS A 113 3.24 -15.69 11.69
CA LYS A 113 4.08 -15.77 12.89
C LYS A 113 5.06 -14.60 12.96
N GLY A 114 5.08 -13.89 14.08
CA GLY A 114 5.92 -12.71 14.29
C GLY A 114 5.30 -11.39 13.82
N ALA A 115 4.06 -11.41 13.35
CA ALA A 115 3.29 -10.24 12.95
C ALA A 115 2.28 -9.83 14.03
N SER A 116 1.77 -8.60 13.94
CA SER A 116 0.72 -8.09 14.83
C SER A 116 0.05 -6.85 14.24
N SER A 117 -1.08 -6.43 14.82
CA SER A 117 -1.76 -5.19 14.50
C SER A 117 -2.30 -4.55 15.78
N GLU A 118 -2.11 -3.25 15.92
CA GLU A 118 -2.68 -2.42 16.98
C GLU A 118 -3.93 -1.65 16.51
N ASP A 119 -4.22 -1.64 15.21
CA ASP A 119 -5.33 -0.88 14.59
C ASP A 119 -6.48 -1.79 14.10
N ASP A 120 -6.31 -3.11 14.19
CA ASP A 120 -7.29 -4.06 13.66
C ASP A 120 -8.48 -4.25 14.65
N THR A 121 -9.67 -4.34 14.08
CA THR A 121 -10.90 -4.68 14.81
C THR A 121 -11.32 -6.11 14.47
N ILE A 122 -12.23 -6.70 15.25
CA ILE A 122 -12.79 -8.03 14.94
C ILE A 122 -13.42 -8.05 13.54
N ILE A 123 -14.09 -6.97 13.14
CA ILE A 123 -14.74 -6.85 11.82
C ILE A 123 -13.69 -6.82 10.71
N THR A 124 -12.68 -5.98 10.83
CA THR A 124 -11.64 -5.86 9.82
C THR A 124 -10.76 -7.09 9.75
N PHE A 125 -10.42 -7.70 10.88
CA PHE A 125 -9.73 -8.98 10.94
C PHE A 125 -10.49 -10.08 10.19
N THR A 126 -11.78 -10.26 10.53
CA THR A 126 -12.64 -11.29 9.92
C THR A 126 -12.79 -11.04 8.41
N GLY A 127 -13.11 -9.80 8.01
CA GLY A 127 -13.22 -9.43 6.61
C GLY A 127 -11.94 -9.72 5.83
N ASN A 128 -10.80 -9.36 6.39
CA ASN A 128 -9.52 -9.59 5.76
C ASN A 128 -9.17 -11.08 5.60
N LYS A 129 -9.49 -11.90 6.63
CA LYS A 129 -9.33 -13.37 6.54
C LYS A 129 -10.21 -13.96 5.43
N ILE A 130 -11.45 -13.49 5.29
CA ILE A 130 -12.36 -13.93 4.22
C ILE A 130 -11.79 -13.56 2.85
N PHE A 131 -11.40 -12.30 2.62
CA PHE A 131 -10.84 -11.88 1.32
C PHE A 131 -9.51 -12.58 1.01
N THR A 132 -8.67 -12.80 2.01
CA THR A 132 -7.43 -13.57 1.83
C THR A 132 -7.72 -15.02 1.45
N LEU A 133 -8.74 -15.65 2.07
CA LEU A 133 -9.15 -17.01 1.73
C LEU A 133 -9.70 -17.10 0.29
N ILE A 134 -10.54 -16.14 -0.12
CA ILE A 134 -11.01 -16.03 -1.51
C ILE A 134 -9.82 -15.89 -2.46
N GLY A 135 -8.86 -15.04 -2.14
CA GLY A 135 -7.63 -14.87 -2.91
C GLY A 135 -6.82 -16.17 -3.07
N LYS A 136 -6.69 -16.94 -1.99
CA LYS A 136 -5.99 -18.24 -2.02
C LYS A 136 -6.72 -19.29 -2.84
N ILE A 137 -8.04 -19.42 -2.69
CA ILE A 137 -8.83 -20.46 -3.36
C ILE A 137 -9.00 -20.17 -4.85
N PHE A 138 -9.40 -18.97 -5.21
CA PHE A 138 -9.79 -18.66 -6.60
C PHE A 138 -8.62 -18.11 -7.44
N PHE A 139 -7.57 -17.57 -6.83
CA PHE A 139 -6.44 -16.97 -7.55
C PHE A 139 -5.09 -17.59 -7.19
N SER A 140 -5.07 -18.63 -6.32
CA SER A 140 -3.83 -19.29 -5.86
C SER A 140 -2.81 -18.30 -5.30
N LEU A 141 -3.28 -17.26 -4.59
CA LEU A 141 -2.40 -16.24 -4.03
C LEU A 141 -1.55 -16.83 -2.90
N PRO A 142 -0.22 -16.66 -2.92
CA PRO A 142 0.67 -17.13 -1.86
C PRO A 142 0.75 -16.16 -0.66
N ILE A 143 0.00 -15.06 -0.69
CA ILE A 143 0.04 -14.03 0.35
C ILE A 143 -0.97 -14.32 1.47
N SER A 144 -0.73 -13.74 2.65
CA SER A 144 -1.46 -14.02 3.88
C SER A 144 -2.30 -12.86 4.41
N ASP A 145 -2.21 -11.68 3.78
CA ASP A 145 -2.96 -10.47 4.13
C ASP A 145 -3.18 -9.64 2.86
N ILE A 146 -4.33 -9.85 2.19
CA ILE A 146 -4.59 -9.27 0.87
C ILE A 146 -4.97 -7.77 0.93
N LEU A 147 -5.54 -7.32 2.06
CA LEU A 147 -6.00 -5.94 2.20
C LEU A 147 -4.95 -5.00 2.81
N TYR A 148 -3.82 -5.53 3.28
CA TYR A 148 -2.76 -4.73 3.86
C TYR A 148 -1.84 -4.20 2.77
N THR A 149 -1.85 -2.89 2.59
CA THR A 149 -1.19 -2.24 1.44
C THR A 149 0.26 -1.84 1.70
N PHE A 150 0.89 -2.33 2.77
CA PHE A 150 2.34 -2.20 2.96
C PHE A 150 3.05 -3.14 2.00
N VAL A 151 3.29 -2.65 0.79
CA VAL A 151 3.80 -3.44 -0.34
C VAL A 151 5.04 -2.76 -0.92
N LEU A 152 6.14 -3.51 -1.00
CA LEU A 152 7.30 -3.17 -1.81
C LEU A 152 7.24 -3.95 -3.12
N GLY A 153 7.35 -3.26 -4.26
CA GLY A 153 7.22 -3.88 -5.58
C GLY A 153 8.25 -3.40 -6.59
N ASN A 154 8.52 -4.22 -7.58
CA ASN A 154 9.29 -3.84 -8.75
C ASN A 154 8.47 -2.86 -9.60
N THR A 155 9.02 -1.67 -9.85
CA THR A 155 8.32 -0.56 -10.52
C THR A 155 7.93 -0.88 -11.96
N GLU A 156 8.83 -1.49 -12.72
CA GLU A 156 8.58 -1.86 -14.12
C GLU A 156 7.44 -2.90 -14.20
N LYS A 157 7.52 -3.94 -13.36
CA LYS A 157 6.50 -4.98 -13.32
C LYS A 157 5.13 -4.46 -12.88
N ALA A 158 5.09 -3.57 -11.88
CA ALA A 158 3.84 -2.93 -11.47
C ALA A 158 3.21 -2.11 -12.60
N ASN A 159 4.01 -1.34 -13.33
CA ASN A 159 3.54 -0.56 -14.47
C ASN A 159 3.06 -1.45 -15.65
N ALA A 160 3.62 -2.64 -15.81
CA ALA A 160 3.19 -3.60 -16.83
C ALA A 160 1.83 -4.26 -16.54
N LEU A 161 1.38 -4.28 -15.27
CA LEU A 161 0.11 -4.92 -14.86
C LEU A 161 -1.15 -4.20 -15.38
N GLN A 162 -1.04 -2.96 -15.86
CA GLN A 162 -2.19 -2.16 -16.33
C GLN A 162 -3.32 -2.06 -15.28
N LEU A 163 -2.95 -1.80 -14.03
CA LEU A 163 -3.88 -1.63 -12.91
C LEU A 163 -4.90 -0.51 -13.21
N LYS A 164 -6.17 -0.72 -12.83
CA LYS A 164 -7.30 0.18 -13.17
C LYS A 164 -8.13 0.61 -11.98
N GLU A 165 -8.05 -0.13 -10.86
CA GLU A 165 -8.88 0.13 -9.69
C GLU A 165 -8.45 1.42 -8.97
N LYS A 166 -9.37 2.40 -8.94
CA LYS A 166 -9.10 3.73 -8.39
C LYS A 166 -9.44 3.87 -6.91
N LYS A 167 -10.12 2.88 -6.32
CA LYS A 167 -10.55 2.86 -4.91
C LYS A 167 -9.76 1.82 -4.12
N PHE A 168 -10.30 1.40 -2.99
CA PHE A 168 -9.66 0.37 -2.14
C PHE A 168 -9.57 -1.01 -2.81
N SER A 169 -10.33 -1.28 -3.86
CA SER A 169 -10.18 -2.51 -4.66
C SER A 169 -8.78 -2.68 -5.28
N PHE A 170 -7.97 -1.62 -5.34
CA PHE A 170 -6.56 -1.71 -5.73
C PHE A 170 -5.79 -2.74 -4.90
N CYS A 171 -6.11 -2.89 -3.60
CA CYS A 171 -5.42 -3.82 -2.70
C CYS A 171 -5.56 -5.29 -3.13
N VAL A 172 -6.65 -5.66 -3.80
CA VAL A 172 -6.86 -7.01 -4.35
C VAL A 172 -6.44 -7.10 -5.81
N GLU A 173 -6.59 -6.04 -6.59
CA GLU A 173 -6.20 -6.03 -8.00
C GLU A 173 -4.70 -6.25 -8.18
N LEU A 174 -3.86 -5.53 -7.43
CA LEU A 174 -2.41 -5.65 -7.52
C LEU A 174 -1.90 -7.08 -7.32
N PRO A 175 -2.16 -7.78 -6.21
CA PRO A 175 -1.65 -9.13 -6.01
C PRO A 175 -2.27 -10.16 -6.98
N ILE A 176 -3.54 -10.01 -7.35
CA ILE A 176 -4.19 -10.94 -8.28
C ILE A 176 -3.57 -10.83 -9.68
N LEU A 177 -3.42 -9.62 -10.22
CA LEU A 177 -2.81 -9.43 -11.54
C LEU A 177 -1.33 -9.79 -11.53
N ALA A 178 -0.60 -9.49 -10.45
CA ALA A 178 0.78 -9.92 -10.29
C ALA A 178 0.91 -11.46 -10.31
N LYS A 179 -0.01 -12.17 -9.64
CA LYS A 179 -0.04 -13.64 -9.68
C LYS A 179 -0.42 -14.17 -11.06
N LYS A 180 -1.42 -13.60 -11.73
CA LYS A 180 -1.80 -13.97 -13.12
C LYS A 180 -0.63 -13.75 -14.10
N SER A 181 0.24 -12.78 -13.83
CA SER A 181 1.47 -12.52 -14.62
C SER A 181 2.66 -13.39 -14.21
N ASN A 182 2.48 -14.39 -13.36
CA ASN A 182 3.51 -15.28 -12.84
C ASN A 182 4.66 -14.57 -12.11
N TYR A 183 4.39 -13.43 -11.48
CA TYR A 183 5.37 -12.73 -10.67
C TYR A 183 5.58 -13.41 -9.31
N LYS A 184 6.81 -13.34 -8.78
CA LYS A 184 7.16 -13.91 -7.48
C LYS A 184 6.67 -13.00 -6.36
N LEU A 185 5.69 -13.47 -5.59
CA LEU A 185 5.08 -12.77 -4.45
C LEU A 185 5.52 -13.44 -3.15
N ILE A 186 5.93 -12.64 -2.16
CA ILE A 186 6.34 -13.11 -0.83
C ILE A 186 5.60 -12.31 0.24
N SER A 187 5.15 -12.96 1.32
CA SER A 187 4.67 -12.28 2.52
C SER A 187 5.74 -12.25 3.59
N LEU A 188 5.93 -11.09 4.23
CA LEU A 188 6.77 -10.93 5.40
C LEU A 188 5.93 -10.50 6.61
N PRO A 189 6.30 -10.89 7.84
CA PRO A 189 5.63 -10.42 9.02
C PRO A 189 5.78 -8.90 9.14
N SER A 190 4.69 -8.23 9.49
CA SER A 190 4.65 -6.79 9.72
C SER A 190 3.91 -6.48 11.02
N HIS A 191 4.36 -5.47 11.72
CA HIS A 191 3.72 -4.92 12.90
C HIS A 191 3.03 -3.60 12.52
N GLU A 192 1.70 -3.66 12.35
CA GLU A 192 0.89 -2.47 12.14
C GLU A 192 0.74 -1.72 13.45
N ARG A 193 1.19 -0.48 13.48
CA ARG A 193 1.08 0.41 14.64
C ARG A 193 -0.29 1.08 14.68
N SER A 194 -0.65 1.59 15.84
CA SER A 194 -1.77 2.53 15.94
C SER A 194 -1.48 3.78 15.09
N ARG A 195 -2.49 4.27 14.39
CA ARG A 195 -2.38 5.53 13.64
C ARG A 195 -2.08 6.71 14.56
N ILE A 196 -1.30 7.67 14.07
CA ILE A 196 -0.89 8.85 14.84
C ILE A 196 -2.07 9.80 15.08
N ALA A 197 -2.90 9.98 14.04
CA ALA A 197 -4.06 10.86 14.05
C ALA A 197 -5.06 10.47 12.97
N GLY A 198 -6.18 11.20 12.90
CA GLY A 198 -7.20 11.02 11.87
C GLY A 198 -8.16 9.85 12.13
N LYS A 199 -9.03 9.61 11.16
CA LYS A 199 -10.05 8.55 11.21
C LYS A 199 -9.83 7.56 10.06
N LYS A 200 -10.17 6.31 10.30
CA LYS A 200 -10.20 5.27 9.27
C LYS A 200 -11.07 5.73 8.08
N LYS A 201 -10.53 5.68 6.88
CA LYS A 201 -11.18 6.16 5.66
C LYS A 201 -11.94 5.07 4.91
N VAL A 202 -11.70 3.82 5.28
CA VAL A 202 -12.39 2.64 4.73
C VAL A 202 -13.75 2.49 5.40
N ASN A 203 -14.80 2.37 4.58
CA ASN A 203 -16.11 1.90 5.03
C ASN A 203 -16.17 0.37 4.84
N GLU A 204 -16.12 -0.38 5.92
CA GLU A 204 -15.92 -1.82 5.92
C GLU A 204 -16.95 -2.58 5.07
N PHE A 205 -18.21 -2.19 5.11
CA PHE A 205 -19.27 -2.86 4.34
C PHE A 205 -19.30 -2.41 2.87
N LYS A 206 -19.28 -1.07 2.63
CA LYS A 206 -19.35 -0.52 1.28
C LYS A 206 -18.11 -0.88 0.46
N ASP A 207 -16.93 -0.64 1.03
CA ASP A 207 -15.68 -0.93 0.33
C ASP A 207 -15.45 -2.44 0.24
N GLY A 208 -15.83 -3.22 1.27
CA GLY A 208 -15.81 -4.68 1.22
C GLY A 208 -16.65 -5.23 0.06
N PHE A 209 -17.85 -4.72 -0.14
CA PHE A 209 -18.68 -5.12 -1.28
C PHE A 209 -18.04 -4.78 -2.63
N LEU A 210 -17.47 -3.58 -2.77
CA LEU A 210 -16.78 -3.17 -3.99
C LEU A 210 -15.52 -4.01 -4.26
N ILE A 211 -14.78 -4.37 -3.21
CA ILE A 211 -13.63 -5.27 -3.30
C ILE A 211 -14.07 -6.65 -3.81
N LEU A 212 -15.15 -7.20 -3.26
CA LEU A 212 -15.68 -8.48 -3.72
C LEU A 212 -16.10 -8.45 -5.20
N LEU A 213 -16.82 -7.40 -5.61
CA LEU A 213 -17.19 -7.21 -7.01
C LEU A 213 -15.97 -7.11 -7.94
N SER A 214 -14.93 -6.41 -7.49
CA SER A 214 -13.67 -6.33 -8.26
C SER A 214 -13.01 -7.70 -8.39
N MET A 215 -12.95 -8.50 -7.32
CA MET A 215 -12.41 -9.87 -7.39
C MET A 215 -13.20 -10.74 -8.37
N ILE A 216 -14.54 -10.69 -8.31
CA ILE A 216 -15.41 -11.43 -9.25
C ILE A 216 -15.11 -11.00 -10.69
N LYS A 217 -15.06 -9.69 -10.96
CA LYS A 217 -14.75 -9.16 -12.29
C LYS A 217 -13.39 -9.62 -12.80
N ILE A 218 -12.35 -9.61 -11.94
CA ILE A 218 -11.00 -10.07 -12.32
C ILE A 218 -10.96 -11.58 -12.57
N TYR A 219 -11.82 -12.36 -11.88
CA TYR A 219 -11.88 -13.81 -12.05
C TYR A 219 -12.42 -14.22 -13.44
N PHE A 220 -13.41 -13.49 -13.94
CA PHE A 220 -14.05 -13.77 -15.25
C PHE A 220 -13.39 -13.05 -16.45
N ASN A 221 -12.39 -12.19 -16.22
CA ASN A 221 -11.59 -11.56 -17.28
C ASN A 221 -10.18 -12.21 -17.35
#